data_6b074803175be285d9e26409dfa97ef3
#
_entry.id   6b074803175be285d9e26409dfa97ef3
#
_cell.length_a   1.000
_cell.length_b   1.000
_cell.length_c   1.000
_cell.angle_alpha   90.00
_cell.angle_beta   90.00
_cell.angle_gamma   90.00
#
_symmetry.space_group_name_H-M   'P 1'
#
loop_
_entity.id
_entity.type
_entity.pdbx_description
1 polymer ?
#
loop_
_entity_poly.entity_id
_entity_poly.type
_entity_poly.pdbx_seq_one_letter_code
_entity_poly.pdbx_strand_id
1 'polypeptide(L)'
;MRTLFILILLGARQVSAQDAPLYKASKPAAIRTAPGADAAPSPAVGQLNRGSTVEVLARDRGWVRVRVEGWVRESDLTVADSALRPLSPADIRSNPAAAQGKLVQWQVQSVSLQTADALRTGLNSGEPYLLALGPGPERALVYLAVPPALLPSAKNLPAMTDIIVVARVRNGRSEPAGVPVLDLQSLTRQ
;
A
#
# COMPACT_ATOMS: atom_id res chain seq x y z
N MET A 1 3.17 4.03 63.92
CA MET A 1 2.93 4.56 62.58
C MET A 1 2.96 3.39 61.61
N ARG A 2 1.80 2.94 61.12
CA ARG A 2 1.66 1.84 60.16
C ARG A 2 1.42 2.42 58.75
N THR A 3 2.39 2.33 57.88
CA THR A 3 2.32 2.81 56.50
C THR A 3 1.60 1.76 55.64
N LEU A 4 0.42 2.11 55.13
CA LEU A 4 -0.41 1.28 54.26
C LEU A 4 0.04 1.48 52.82
N PHE A 5 0.65 0.48 52.19
CA PHE A 5 0.97 0.48 50.73
C PHE A 5 -0.28 0.02 49.97
N ILE A 6 -0.86 0.93 49.20
CA ILE A 6 -1.93 0.60 48.24
C ILE A 6 -1.28 0.19 46.93
N LEU A 7 -1.38 -1.10 46.59
CA LEU A 7 -0.95 -1.65 45.31
C LEU A 7 -2.08 -1.44 44.28
N ILE A 8 -1.89 -0.50 43.37
CA ILE A 8 -2.82 -0.28 42.24
C ILE A 8 -2.49 -1.29 41.16
N LEU A 9 -3.32 -2.34 41.01
CA LEU A 9 -3.27 -3.25 39.85
C LEU A 9 -3.85 -2.52 38.66
N LEU A 10 -2.99 -2.10 37.72
CA LEU A 10 -3.41 -1.76 36.36
C LEU A 10 -3.81 -3.03 35.62
N GLY A 11 -5.09 -3.30 35.51
CA GLY A 11 -5.65 -4.32 34.65
C GLY A 11 -5.46 -3.94 33.19
N ALA A 12 -4.51 -4.55 32.50
CA ALA A 12 -4.40 -4.51 31.05
C ALA A 12 -5.67 -5.17 30.46
N ARG A 13 -6.58 -4.39 29.91
CA ARG A 13 -7.68 -4.91 29.10
C ARG A 13 -7.08 -5.48 27.82
N GLN A 14 -7.05 -6.80 27.72
CA GLN A 14 -6.85 -7.48 26.44
C GLN A 14 -8.04 -7.10 25.54
N VAL A 15 -7.77 -6.33 24.50
CA VAL A 15 -8.70 -6.13 23.40
C VAL A 15 -8.75 -7.45 22.64
N SER A 16 -9.76 -8.27 22.94
CA SER A 16 -10.07 -9.45 22.12
C SER A 16 -10.34 -8.96 20.71
N ALA A 17 -9.62 -9.49 19.72
CA ALA A 17 -9.98 -9.38 18.32
C ALA A 17 -11.43 -9.91 18.22
N GLN A 18 -12.39 -9.02 18.03
CA GLN A 18 -13.78 -9.40 17.82
C GLN A 18 -13.83 -10.12 16.49
N ASP A 19 -14.19 -11.41 16.51
CA ASP A 19 -14.46 -12.16 15.30
C ASP A 19 -15.48 -11.40 14.46
N ALA A 20 -15.08 -11.02 13.26
CA ALA A 20 -15.97 -10.29 12.37
C ALA A 20 -17.21 -11.15 12.09
N PRO A 21 -18.42 -10.59 12.12
CA PRO A 21 -19.64 -11.38 12.02
C PRO A 21 -19.72 -12.08 10.66
N LEU A 22 -19.94 -13.40 10.68
CA LEU A 22 -20.16 -14.22 9.49
C LEU A 22 -21.64 -14.16 9.06
N TYR A 23 -21.85 -13.96 7.78
CA TYR A 23 -23.17 -13.90 7.16
C TYR A 23 -23.31 -14.99 6.10
N LYS A 24 -24.56 -15.46 5.87
CA LYS A 24 -24.89 -16.40 4.78
C LYS A 24 -25.68 -15.69 3.70
N ALA A 25 -25.31 -15.92 2.44
CA ALA A 25 -26.07 -15.45 1.31
C ALA A 25 -27.45 -16.13 1.28
N SER A 26 -28.54 -15.36 1.36
CA SER A 26 -29.92 -15.88 1.34
C SER A 26 -30.38 -16.28 -0.06
N LYS A 27 -29.76 -15.70 -1.10
CA LYS A 27 -29.96 -15.96 -2.52
C LYS A 27 -28.66 -15.80 -3.28
N PRO A 28 -28.56 -16.31 -4.53
CA PRO A 28 -27.39 -16.01 -5.37
C PRO A 28 -27.22 -14.51 -5.55
N ALA A 29 -25.97 -14.00 -5.43
CA ALA A 29 -25.66 -12.59 -5.53
C ALA A 29 -24.32 -12.37 -6.23
N ALA A 30 -24.25 -11.39 -7.13
CA ALA A 30 -23.00 -11.01 -7.78
C ALA A 30 -22.10 -10.24 -6.80
N ILE A 31 -20.81 -10.60 -6.77
CA ILE A 31 -19.75 -9.83 -6.13
C ILE A 31 -19.26 -8.81 -7.15
N ARG A 32 -19.26 -7.52 -6.80
CA ARG A 32 -18.89 -6.42 -7.69
C ARG A 32 -17.65 -5.70 -7.19
N THR A 33 -16.94 -5.01 -8.09
CA THR A 33 -15.71 -4.26 -7.76
C THR A 33 -15.97 -3.04 -6.89
N ALA A 34 -17.18 -2.44 -6.99
CA ALA A 34 -17.55 -1.27 -6.20
C ALA A 34 -19.07 -1.24 -5.98
N PRO A 35 -19.57 -0.53 -4.93
CA PRO A 35 -20.95 -0.18 -4.81
C PRO A 35 -21.38 0.61 -6.06
N GLY A 36 -22.54 0.31 -6.61
CA GLY A 36 -23.06 1.00 -7.80
C GLY A 36 -24.53 1.33 -7.67
N ALA A 37 -24.99 2.35 -8.40
CA ALA A 37 -26.41 2.57 -8.61
C ALA A 37 -26.96 1.53 -9.60
N ASP A 38 -28.23 1.19 -9.48
CA ASP A 38 -28.90 0.17 -10.34
C ASP A 38 -28.80 0.49 -11.84
N ALA A 39 -28.65 1.77 -12.20
CA ALA A 39 -28.56 2.24 -13.59
C ALA A 39 -27.18 2.00 -14.25
N ALA A 40 -26.11 1.85 -13.45
CA ALA A 40 -24.76 1.60 -13.95
C ALA A 40 -24.01 0.66 -12.99
N PRO A 41 -24.32 -0.64 -13.03
CA PRO A 41 -23.69 -1.58 -12.11
C PRO A 41 -22.21 -1.76 -12.43
N SER A 42 -21.36 -1.72 -11.40
CA SER A 42 -19.93 -2.02 -11.54
C SER A 42 -19.73 -3.47 -12.00
N PRO A 43 -18.59 -3.79 -12.67
CA PRO A 43 -18.29 -5.14 -13.14
C PRO A 43 -18.40 -6.19 -12.03
N ALA A 44 -18.99 -7.34 -12.37
CA ALA A 44 -19.01 -8.50 -11.48
C ALA A 44 -17.64 -9.20 -11.54
N VAL A 45 -17.08 -9.50 -10.37
CA VAL A 45 -15.82 -10.25 -10.20
C VAL A 45 -16.04 -11.67 -9.69
N GLY A 46 -17.28 -12.00 -9.33
CA GLY A 46 -17.64 -13.33 -8.85
C GLY A 46 -19.11 -13.43 -8.51
N GLN A 47 -19.52 -14.61 -8.05
CA GLN A 47 -20.89 -14.90 -7.64
C GLN A 47 -20.90 -15.67 -6.31
N LEU A 48 -21.74 -15.25 -5.39
CA LEU A 48 -22.11 -16.00 -4.21
C LEU A 48 -23.27 -16.92 -4.53
N ASN A 49 -23.17 -18.17 -4.17
CA ASN A 49 -24.30 -19.09 -4.20
C ASN A 49 -25.14 -18.94 -2.92
N ARG A 50 -26.40 -19.36 -2.97
CA ARG A 50 -27.22 -19.44 -1.77
C ARG A 50 -26.54 -20.31 -0.71
N GLY A 51 -26.44 -19.79 0.51
CA GLY A 51 -25.77 -20.48 1.63
C GLY A 51 -24.27 -20.22 1.75
N SER A 52 -23.63 -19.55 0.78
CA SER A 52 -22.21 -19.16 0.91
C SER A 52 -22.01 -18.28 2.13
N THR A 53 -21.01 -18.61 2.92
CA THR A 53 -20.62 -17.84 4.11
C THR A 53 -19.64 -16.74 3.70
N VAL A 54 -19.84 -15.54 4.21
CA VAL A 54 -18.99 -14.36 3.95
C VAL A 54 -18.72 -13.60 5.24
N GLU A 55 -17.55 -13.06 5.35
CA GLU A 55 -17.18 -12.09 6.38
C GLU A 55 -17.52 -10.68 5.87
N VAL A 56 -18.25 -9.89 6.65
CA VAL A 56 -18.57 -8.50 6.30
C VAL A 56 -17.50 -7.58 6.86
N LEU A 57 -16.77 -6.89 5.96
CA LEU A 57 -15.67 -5.99 6.28
C LEU A 57 -16.12 -4.54 6.47
N ALA A 58 -17.12 -4.10 5.68
CA ALA A 58 -17.64 -2.73 5.73
C ALA A 58 -19.08 -2.67 5.18
N ARG A 59 -19.79 -1.59 5.50
CA ARG A 59 -21.15 -1.30 5.02
C ARG A 59 -21.19 0.11 4.42
N ASP A 60 -21.82 0.26 3.26
CA ASP A 60 -22.06 1.54 2.61
C ASP A 60 -23.40 1.52 1.86
N ARG A 61 -24.33 2.37 2.28
CA ARG A 61 -25.62 2.66 1.59
C ARG A 61 -26.33 1.43 1.02
N GLY A 62 -26.50 0.37 1.85
CA GLY A 62 -27.17 -0.87 1.45
C GLY A 62 -26.25 -1.90 0.76
N TRP A 63 -25.00 -1.55 0.51
CA TRP A 63 -23.96 -2.46 0.06
C TRP A 63 -23.10 -2.95 1.23
N VAL A 64 -22.54 -4.13 1.08
CA VAL A 64 -21.57 -4.69 2.04
C VAL A 64 -20.30 -5.10 1.30
N ARG A 65 -19.15 -4.69 1.82
CA ARG A 65 -17.85 -5.22 1.39
C ARG A 65 -17.64 -6.55 2.09
N VAL A 66 -17.32 -7.59 1.33
CA VAL A 66 -17.19 -8.95 1.86
C VAL A 66 -15.84 -9.56 1.57
N ARG A 67 -15.40 -10.47 2.45
CA ARG A 67 -14.32 -11.43 2.21
C ARG A 67 -14.94 -12.81 2.05
N VAL A 68 -14.48 -13.55 1.05
CA VAL A 68 -14.89 -14.93 0.76
C VAL A 68 -13.64 -15.80 0.80
N GLU A 69 -13.70 -16.91 1.53
CA GLU A 69 -12.64 -17.91 1.55
C GLU A 69 -13.16 -19.18 0.86
N GLY A 70 -12.32 -19.79 0.05
CA GLY A 70 -12.65 -21.00 -0.68
C GLY A 70 -11.44 -21.64 -1.34
N TRP A 71 -11.65 -22.79 -1.95
CA TRP A 71 -10.63 -23.55 -2.66
C TRP A 71 -10.90 -23.48 -4.16
N VAL A 72 -9.85 -23.21 -4.94
CA VAL A 72 -9.85 -23.32 -6.40
C VAL A 72 -8.72 -24.27 -6.80
N ARG A 73 -8.87 -24.91 -7.96
CA ARG A 73 -7.77 -25.72 -8.47
C ARG A 73 -6.63 -24.84 -8.93
N GLU A 74 -5.41 -25.22 -8.62
CA GLU A 74 -4.22 -24.46 -9.02
C GLU A 74 -4.12 -24.33 -10.56
N SER A 75 -4.54 -25.36 -11.30
CA SER A 75 -4.61 -25.37 -12.77
C SER A 75 -5.54 -24.29 -13.36
N ASP A 76 -6.49 -23.81 -12.57
CA ASP A 76 -7.49 -22.82 -12.99
C ASP A 76 -7.03 -21.40 -12.66
N LEU A 77 -5.84 -21.26 -12.07
CA LEU A 77 -5.22 -19.99 -11.72
C LEU A 77 -4.11 -19.64 -12.70
N THR A 78 -4.13 -18.43 -13.19
CA THR A 78 -2.99 -17.80 -13.87
C THR A 78 -2.53 -16.62 -13.02
N VAL A 79 -1.22 -16.36 -13.04
CA VAL A 79 -0.66 -15.20 -12.35
C VAL A 79 -1.25 -13.95 -13.00
N ALA A 80 -2.04 -13.18 -12.24
CA ALA A 80 -2.53 -11.90 -12.74
C ALA A 80 -1.36 -10.95 -12.93
N ASP A 81 -1.35 -10.16 -14.02
CA ASP A 81 -0.29 -9.17 -14.28
C ASP A 81 -0.12 -8.15 -13.12
N SER A 82 -1.20 -7.93 -12.36
CA SER A 82 -1.18 -7.10 -11.14
C SER A 82 -0.77 -7.85 -9.87
N ALA A 83 -0.71 -9.19 -9.91
CA ALA A 83 -0.23 -10.05 -8.82
C ALA A 83 1.24 -10.45 -9.03
N LEU A 84 1.91 -9.90 -10.04
CA LEU A 84 3.36 -9.93 -10.10
C LEU A 84 3.89 -9.43 -8.75
N ARG A 85 4.76 -10.22 -8.15
CA ARG A 85 5.49 -9.83 -6.93
C ARG A 85 5.82 -8.34 -7.03
N PRO A 86 5.45 -7.52 -6.03
CA PRO A 86 5.71 -6.08 -6.09
C PRO A 86 7.18 -5.88 -6.45
N LEU A 87 7.46 -5.11 -7.51
CA LEU A 87 8.83 -4.80 -7.91
C LEU A 87 9.56 -4.28 -6.69
N SER A 88 10.66 -4.94 -6.34
CA SER A 88 11.56 -4.45 -5.31
C SER A 88 12.55 -3.44 -5.90
N PRO A 89 13.20 -2.59 -5.09
CA PRO A 89 14.30 -1.75 -5.57
C PRO A 89 15.44 -2.55 -6.21
N ALA A 90 15.67 -3.78 -5.76
CA ALA A 90 16.67 -4.69 -6.35
C ALA A 90 16.26 -5.15 -7.76
N ASP A 91 14.98 -5.51 -7.95
CA ASP A 91 14.46 -5.88 -9.27
C ASP A 91 14.58 -4.72 -10.27
N ILE A 92 14.26 -3.49 -9.83
CA ILE A 92 14.38 -2.28 -10.64
C ILE A 92 15.84 -2.05 -11.05
N ARG A 93 16.79 -2.18 -10.12
CA ARG A 93 18.22 -2.04 -10.41
C ARG A 93 18.76 -3.15 -11.32
N SER A 94 18.23 -4.36 -11.20
CA SER A 94 18.66 -5.50 -12.03
C SER A 94 18.24 -5.38 -13.48
N ASN A 95 17.04 -4.86 -13.72
CA ASN A 95 16.49 -4.68 -15.07
C ASN A 95 15.77 -3.32 -15.18
N PRO A 96 16.55 -2.20 -15.29
CA PRO A 96 15.99 -0.85 -15.34
C PRO A 96 15.02 -0.64 -16.50
N ALA A 97 15.35 -1.15 -17.70
CA ALA A 97 14.54 -0.98 -18.88
C ALA A 97 13.17 -1.66 -18.76
N ALA A 98 13.12 -2.87 -18.22
CA ALA A 98 11.85 -3.58 -18.01
C ALA A 98 11.03 -3.00 -16.86
N ALA A 99 11.65 -2.28 -15.92
CA ALA A 99 10.97 -1.65 -14.79
C ALA A 99 10.42 -0.26 -15.13
N GLN A 100 11.02 0.45 -16.09
CA GLN A 100 10.66 1.82 -16.43
C GLN A 100 9.17 1.96 -16.78
N GLY A 101 8.53 2.99 -16.23
CA GLY A 101 7.12 3.26 -16.42
C GLY A 101 6.17 2.41 -15.58
N LYS A 102 6.63 1.35 -14.92
CA LYS A 102 5.78 0.53 -14.05
C LYS A 102 5.39 1.27 -12.78
N LEU A 103 4.16 1.02 -12.34
CA LEU A 103 3.63 1.54 -11.09
C LEU A 103 3.99 0.59 -9.94
N VAL A 104 4.37 1.16 -8.81
CA VAL A 104 4.63 0.43 -7.57
C VAL A 104 3.86 1.06 -6.43
N GLN A 105 3.45 0.24 -5.48
CA GLN A 105 2.93 0.68 -4.19
C GLN A 105 3.82 0.09 -3.10
N TRP A 106 4.48 0.96 -2.36
CA TRP A 106 5.45 0.57 -1.35
C TRP A 106 5.15 1.20 0.01
N GLN A 107 5.43 0.44 1.04
CA GLN A 107 5.65 0.99 2.37
C GLN A 107 7.14 1.31 2.51
N VAL A 108 7.46 2.58 2.75
CA VAL A 108 8.83 3.07 2.86
C VAL A 108 8.96 3.98 4.07
N GLN A 109 10.17 4.15 4.56
CA GLN A 109 10.48 5.07 5.63
C GLN A 109 11.08 6.35 5.06
N SER A 110 10.46 7.51 5.31
CA SER A 110 10.98 8.81 4.91
C SER A 110 12.26 9.13 5.66
N VAL A 111 13.29 9.59 4.95
CA VAL A 111 14.55 10.04 5.57
C VAL A 111 14.61 11.56 5.58
N SER A 112 14.57 12.19 4.42
CA SER A 112 14.61 13.64 4.27
C SER A 112 14.08 14.11 2.93
N LEU A 113 13.50 15.30 2.89
CA LEU A 113 13.20 16.01 1.66
C LEU A 113 14.45 16.79 1.23
N GLN A 114 14.87 16.61 -0.01
CA GLN A 114 16.07 17.22 -0.59
C GLN A 114 15.76 17.85 -1.93
N THR A 115 16.71 18.63 -2.44
CA THR A 115 16.69 19.19 -3.79
C THR A 115 17.81 18.59 -4.61
N ALA A 116 17.51 18.13 -5.81
CA ALA A 116 18.48 17.49 -6.68
C ALA A 116 19.52 18.49 -7.20
N ASP A 117 20.76 18.07 -7.19
CA ASP A 117 21.88 18.75 -7.87
C ASP A 117 22.04 18.24 -9.31
N ALA A 118 22.92 18.86 -10.08
CA ALA A 118 23.18 18.48 -11.46
C ALA A 118 23.87 17.11 -11.62
N LEU A 119 24.38 16.50 -10.55
CA LEU A 119 25.12 15.24 -10.58
C LEU A 119 24.20 14.02 -10.45
N ARG A 120 22.94 14.20 -10.03
CA ARG A 120 21.97 13.12 -9.84
C ARG A 120 21.23 12.83 -11.13
N THR A 121 21.65 11.79 -11.83
CA THR A 121 20.94 11.38 -13.06
C THR A 121 19.54 10.87 -12.76
N GLY A 122 18.59 11.18 -13.63
CA GLY A 122 17.18 10.80 -13.47
C GLY A 122 16.33 11.77 -12.66
N LEU A 123 16.94 12.79 -12.03
CA LEU A 123 16.26 13.95 -11.47
C LEU A 123 16.69 15.22 -12.23
N ASN A 124 15.81 16.20 -12.34
CA ASN A 124 16.16 17.50 -12.89
C ASN A 124 16.89 18.33 -11.82
N SER A 125 17.85 19.16 -12.24
CA SER A 125 18.49 20.09 -11.29
C SER A 125 17.45 21.00 -10.65
N GLY A 126 17.47 21.10 -9.33
CA GLY A 126 16.50 21.85 -8.55
C GLY A 126 15.18 21.11 -8.25
N GLU A 127 15.01 19.88 -8.76
CA GLU A 127 13.81 19.07 -8.50
C GLU A 127 13.77 18.59 -7.05
N PRO A 128 12.65 18.81 -6.32
CA PRO A 128 12.51 18.28 -4.97
C PRO A 128 12.29 16.77 -5.02
N TYR A 129 12.97 16.05 -4.16
CA TYR A 129 12.78 14.61 -3.98
C TYR A 129 12.82 14.20 -2.53
N LEU A 130 12.06 13.17 -2.18
CA LEU A 130 12.11 12.53 -0.87
C LEU A 130 13.12 11.37 -0.93
N LEU A 131 14.13 11.44 -0.10
CA LEU A 131 14.99 10.30 0.17
C LEU A 131 14.24 9.35 1.11
N ALA A 132 14.10 8.10 0.72
CA ALA A 132 13.41 7.09 1.53
C ALA A 132 14.17 5.77 1.56
N LEU A 133 13.93 4.99 2.61
CA LEU A 133 14.35 3.60 2.74
C LEU A 133 13.22 2.71 2.22
N GLY A 134 13.51 1.98 1.16
CA GLY A 134 12.55 1.22 0.38
C GLY A 134 12.00 -0.01 1.07
N PRO A 135 11.04 -0.68 0.41
CA PRO A 135 10.26 -1.73 1.03
C PRO A 135 11.11 -2.94 1.42
N GLY A 136 10.61 -3.63 2.44
CA GLY A 136 11.15 -4.91 2.88
C GLY A 136 12.40 -4.80 3.74
N PRO A 137 13.00 -5.95 4.07
CA PRO A 137 14.11 -6.04 5.02
C PRO A 137 15.41 -5.41 4.50
N GLU A 138 15.58 -5.32 3.18
CA GLU A 138 16.79 -4.75 2.57
C GLU A 138 16.94 -3.24 2.82
N ARG A 139 15.84 -2.53 3.10
CA ARG A 139 15.83 -1.08 3.36
C ARG A 139 16.68 -0.28 2.35
N ALA A 140 16.56 -0.66 1.07
CA ALA A 140 17.31 -0.03 0.01
C ALA A 140 16.92 1.43 -0.15
N LEU A 141 17.90 2.32 -0.40
CA LEU A 141 17.62 3.72 -0.72
C LEU A 141 16.83 3.84 -2.01
N VAL A 142 15.86 4.76 -2.01
CA VAL A 142 15.07 5.14 -3.18
C VAL A 142 14.90 6.66 -3.21
N TYR A 143 14.87 7.24 -4.41
CA TYR A 143 14.58 8.65 -4.65
C TYR A 143 13.16 8.77 -5.19
N LEU A 144 12.30 9.50 -4.48
CA LEU A 144 10.92 9.76 -4.87
C LEU A 144 10.83 11.22 -5.31
N ALA A 145 10.82 11.48 -6.62
CA ALA A 145 10.61 12.81 -7.17
C ALA A 145 9.24 13.33 -6.74
N VAL A 146 9.20 14.49 -6.08
CA VAL A 146 7.99 15.03 -5.46
C VAL A 146 7.36 16.07 -6.39
N PRO A 147 6.16 15.82 -6.95
CA PRO A 147 5.48 16.80 -7.76
C PRO A 147 5.00 17.98 -6.89
N PRO A 148 4.79 19.18 -7.50
CA PRO A 148 4.38 20.38 -6.75
C PRO A 148 3.14 20.17 -5.87
N ALA A 149 2.18 19.38 -6.32
CA ALA A 149 0.95 19.09 -5.58
C ALA A 149 1.19 18.34 -4.25
N LEU A 150 2.22 17.51 -4.17
CA LEU A 150 2.55 16.73 -2.98
C LEU A 150 3.65 17.37 -2.11
N LEU A 151 4.24 18.47 -2.58
CA LEU A 151 5.34 19.14 -1.88
C LEU A 151 4.96 19.61 -0.46
N PRO A 152 3.77 20.20 -0.21
CA PRO A 152 3.36 20.55 1.16
C PRO A 152 3.30 19.35 2.09
N SER A 153 2.74 18.23 1.61
CA SER A 153 2.67 16.99 2.39
C SER A 153 4.05 16.41 2.69
N ALA A 154 4.95 16.43 1.69
CA ALA A 154 6.32 15.95 1.86
C ALA A 154 7.15 16.82 2.83
N LYS A 155 6.95 18.16 2.83
CA LYS A 155 7.61 19.10 3.77
C LYS A 155 7.20 18.86 5.23
N ASN A 156 5.97 18.42 5.45
CA ASN A 156 5.41 18.18 6.78
C ASN A 156 5.68 16.76 7.32
N LEU A 157 6.45 15.94 6.58
CA LEU A 157 6.84 14.61 7.05
C LEU A 157 8.00 14.71 8.03
N PRO A 158 7.86 14.20 9.25
CA PRO A 158 9.00 13.98 10.13
C PRO A 158 9.97 12.98 9.50
N ALA A 159 11.25 13.10 9.82
CA ALA A 159 12.23 12.08 9.46
C ALA A 159 11.86 10.73 10.11
N MET A 160 12.23 9.64 9.45
CA MET A 160 12.02 8.26 9.91
C MET A 160 10.54 7.88 10.10
N THR A 161 9.63 8.54 9.36
CA THR A 161 8.19 8.22 9.37
C THR A 161 7.88 7.15 8.33
N ASP A 162 7.10 6.14 8.72
CA ASP A 162 6.59 5.13 7.78
C ASP A 162 5.41 5.69 6.99
N ILE A 163 5.52 5.57 5.67
CA ILE A 163 4.56 6.08 4.70
C ILE A 163 4.25 5.02 3.63
N ILE A 164 3.03 5.05 3.12
CA ILE A 164 2.66 4.31 1.92
C ILE A 164 2.74 5.26 0.74
N VAL A 165 3.49 4.86 -0.28
CA VAL A 165 3.66 5.63 -1.51
C VAL A 165 3.16 4.83 -2.71
N VAL A 166 2.51 5.52 -3.65
CA VAL A 166 2.29 5.03 -5.01
C VAL A 166 3.19 5.85 -5.90
N ALA A 167 4.03 5.19 -6.69
CA ALA A 167 5.01 5.86 -7.52
C ALA A 167 5.24 5.10 -8.84
N ARG A 168 5.68 5.81 -9.87
CA ARG A 168 6.04 5.26 -11.18
C ARG A 168 7.55 5.25 -11.34
N VAL A 169 8.11 4.13 -11.76
CA VAL A 169 9.55 4.01 -12.02
C VAL A 169 9.96 4.95 -13.17
N ARG A 170 10.80 5.93 -12.88
CA ARG A 170 11.36 6.88 -13.85
C ARG A 170 12.70 6.37 -14.38
N ASN A 171 13.61 6.03 -13.45
CA ASN A 171 14.96 5.56 -13.76
C ASN A 171 15.34 4.48 -12.74
N GLY A 172 15.85 3.37 -13.22
CA GLY A 172 16.23 2.25 -12.35
C GLY A 172 17.57 2.45 -11.63
N ARG A 173 18.44 3.34 -12.11
CA ARG A 173 19.75 3.64 -11.51
C ARG A 173 20.10 5.11 -11.73
N SER A 174 20.17 5.87 -10.66
CA SER A 174 20.66 7.24 -10.63
C SER A 174 22.14 7.25 -10.26
N GLU A 175 22.96 7.92 -11.04
CA GLU A 175 24.36 8.16 -10.67
C GLU A 175 24.44 9.26 -9.57
N PRO A 176 25.48 9.24 -8.70
CA PRO A 176 26.54 8.23 -8.62
C PRO A 176 26.19 6.99 -7.79
N ALA A 177 25.04 6.97 -7.09
CA ALA A 177 24.74 5.98 -6.07
C ALA A 177 24.00 4.72 -6.58
N GLY A 178 23.61 4.66 -7.85
CA GLY A 178 22.86 3.52 -8.41
C GLY A 178 21.46 3.36 -7.80
N VAL A 179 20.87 4.42 -7.27
CA VAL A 179 19.59 4.42 -6.56
C VAL A 179 18.43 4.57 -7.56
N PRO A 180 17.34 3.77 -7.44
CA PRO A 180 16.16 3.96 -8.27
C PRO A 180 15.49 5.31 -8.03
N VAL A 181 15.05 5.95 -9.13
CA VAL A 181 14.26 7.19 -9.12
C VAL A 181 12.83 6.88 -9.55
N LEU A 182 11.87 7.31 -8.75
CA LEU A 182 10.45 7.12 -9.01
C LEU A 182 9.70 8.46 -8.96
N ASP A 183 8.70 8.61 -9.80
CA ASP A 183 7.74 9.73 -9.77
C ASP A 183 6.67 9.46 -8.72
N LEU A 184 6.63 10.22 -7.67
CA LEU A 184 5.63 10.10 -6.61
C LEU A 184 4.26 10.52 -7.12
N GLN A 185 3.25 9.66 -6.99
CA GLN A 185 1.87 9.93 -7.39
C GLN A 185 0.95 10.14 -6.18
N SER A 186 1.17 9.39 -5.12
CA SER A 186 0.46 9.60 -3.85
C SER A 186 1.35 9.27 -2.67
N LEU A 187 1.02 9.88 -1.52
CA LEU A 187 1.71 9.73 -0.26
C LEU A 187 0.68 9.72 0.85
N THR A 188 0.69 8.67 1.65
CA THR A 188 -0.19 8.52 2.81
C THR A 188 0.64 8.15 4.03
N ARG A 189 0.47 8.88 5.12
CA ARG A 189 1.10 8.58 6.41
C ARG A 189 0.38 7.41 7.07
N GLN A 190 1.13 6.49 7.64
CA GLN A 190 0.59 5.45 8.52
C GLN A 190 0.32 5.94 9.92
#